data_800bb9a31e21a78c81f235b4fd237322
#
_entry.id   800bb9a31e21a78c81f235b4fd237322
#
_cell.length_a   1.000
_cell.length_b   1.000
_cell.length_c   1.000
_cell.angle_alpha   90.00
_cell.angle_beta   90.00
_cell.angle_gamma   90.00
#
_symmetry.space_group_name_H-M   'P 1'
#
loop_
_entity.id
_entity.type
_entity.pdbx_description
1 polymer ?
#
loop_
_entity_poly.entity_id
_entity_poly.type
_entity_poly.pdbx_seq_one_letter_code
_entity_poly.pdbx_strand_id
1 'polypeptide(L)'
;MTPARGQRLAFRVWTPGAPMEPGRFGTSHPAGPEAIPTVVLVPFLAFDRAGRRLGYGGGYYDRTLARLPGVRTIGCGFSALELDEVPAGPYDATLDAVATELGVTLCRRQA
;
A
#
# COMPACT_ATOMS: atom_id res chain seq x y z
N MET A 1 6.33 -3.62 -8.51
CA MET A 1 6.25 -4.87 -9.33
C MET A 1 5.42 -5.90 -8.58
N THR A 2 4.46 -6.51 -9.24
CA THR A 2 3.56 -7.50 -8.64
C THR A 2 4.09 -8.91 -8.96
N PRO A 3 4.61 -9.64 -7.95
CA PRO A 3 5.16 -10.99 -8.15
C PRO A 3 4.06 -12.07 -8.15
N ALA A 4 4.46 -13.33 -8.12
CA ALA A 4 3.54 -14.44 -7.94
C ALA A 4 2.77 -14.34 -6.62
N ARG A 5 1.61 -14.97 -6.55
CA ARG A 5 0.81 -15.03 -5.31
C ARG A 5 1.65 -15.60 -4.17
N GLY A 6 1.46 -15.06 -2.97
CA GLY A 6 2.18 -15.46 -1.78
C GLY A 6 3.52 -14.78 -1.58
N GLN A 7 3.96 -13.98 -2.53
CA GLN A 7 5.22 -13.23 -2.44
C GLN A 7 4.95 -11.75 -2.15
N ARG A 8 5.95 -11.09 -1.56
CA ARG A 8 5.89 -9.64 -1.34
C ARG A 8 6.07 -8.87 -2.65
N LEU A 9 5.62 -7.61 -2.66
CA LEU A 9 5.92 -6.69 -3.76
C LEU A 9 7.42 -6.38 -3.79
N ALA A 10 7.94 -6.08 -4.97
CA ALA A 10 9.25 -5.50 -5.15
C ALA A 10 9.11 -4.10 -5.74
N PHE A 11 10.00 -3.20 -5.33
CA PHE A 11 10.02 -1.82 -5.77
C PHE A 11 11.25 -1.57 -6.64
N ARG A 12 11.07 -0.79 -7.68
CA ARG A 12 12.16 -0.42 -8.59
C ARG A 12 12.20 1.09 -8.78
N VAL A 13 13.38 1.62 -9.01
CA VAL A 13 13.57 3.03 -9.31
C VAL A 13 12.82 3.40 -10.58
N TRP A 14 12.06 4.49 -10.51
CA TRP A 14 11.35 5.06 -11.65
C TRP A 14 11.53 6.56 -11.68
N THR A 15 11.71 7.10 -12.87
CA THR A 15 11.69 8.52 -13.16
C THR A 15 10.80 8.76 -14.38
N PRO A 16 10.23 9.98 -14.56
CA PRO A 16 9.42 10.27 -15.73
C PRO A 16 10.14 9.92 -17.03
N GLY A 17 9.48 9.17 -17.91
CA GLY A 17 10.06 8.71 -19.17
C GLY A 17 10.92 7.45 -19.07
N ALA A 18 11.11 6.88 -17.88
CA ALA A 18 11.89 5.66 -17.73
C ALA A 18 11.21 4.47 -18.43
N PRO A 19 12.02 3.49 -18.93
CA PRO A 19 11.45 2.28 -19.52
C PRO A 19 10.58 1.50 -18.56
N MET A 20 9.50 0.91 -19.08
CA MET A 20 8.57 0.07 -18.33
C MET A 20 8.58 -1.34 -18.90
N GLU A 21 8.32 -2.31 -18.07
CA GLU A 21 8.19 -3.72 -18.44
C GLU A 21 6.79 -4.23 -18.12
N PRO A 22 6.24 -5.19 -18.91
CA PRO A 22 4.96 -5.79 -18.58
C PRO A 22 5.07 -6.65 -17.32
N GLY A 23 4.06 -6.58 -16.48
CA GLY A 23 3.94 -7.36 -15.27
C GLY A 23 2.72 -8.28 -15.30
N ARG A 24 2.41 -8.89 -14.14
CA ARG A 24 1.23 -9.72 -13.97
C ARG A 24 -0.05 -8.88 -13.99
N PHE A 25 -1.15 -9.52 -14.34
CA PHE A 25 -2.50 -8.92 -14.31
C PHE A 25 -2.64 -7.68 -15.21
N GLY A 26 -1.91 -7.66 -16.33
CA GLY A 26 -1.96 -6.52 -17.24
C GLY A 26 -1.31 -5.25 -16.71
N THR A 27 -0.55 -5.34 -15.64
CA THR A 27 0.17 -4.20 -15.06
C THR A 27 1.49 -3.94 -15.79
N SER A 28 2.06 -2.77 -15.53
CA SER A 28 3.41 -2.43 -15.94
C SER A 28 4.21 -1.98 -14.73
N HIS A 29 5.53 -2.18 -14.78
CA HIS A 29 6.43 -1.73 -13.73
C HIS A 29 7.72 -1.17 -14.32
N PRO A 30 8.47 -0.35 -13.56
CA PRO A 30 9.75 0.18 -14.05
C PRO A 30 10.77 -0.91 -14.32
N ALA A 31 11.60 -0.72 -15.34
CA ALA A 31 12.72 -1.61 -15.67
C ALA A 31 13.99 -1.29 -14.85
N GLY A 32 13.97 -0.26 -14.00
CA GLY A 32 15.11 0.15 -13.20
C GLY A 32 15.52 -0.84 -12.10
N PRO A 33 16.63 -0.57 -11.39
CA PRO A 33 17.08 -1.44 -10.31
C PRO A 33 16.10 -1.49 -9.16
N GLU A 34 16.15 -2.57 -8.37
CA GLU A 34 15.36 -2.66 -7.16
C GLU A 34 15.77 -1.59 -6.15
N ALA A 35 14.78 -1.11 -5.38
CA ALA A 35 14.99 -0.12 -4.35
C ALA A 35 14.16 -0.46 -3.12
N ILE A 36 14.63 0.02 -1.96
CA ILE A 36 13.90 -0.13 -0.69
C ILE A 36 13.22 1.21 -0.41
N PRO A 37 11.88 1.27 -0.40
CA PRO A 37 11.18 2.52 -0.14
C PRO A 37 11.22 2.91 1.33
N THR A 38 11.11 4.20 1.60
CA THR A 38 10.94 4.75 2.96
C THR A 38 9.50 5.14 3.22
N VAL A 39 8.74 5.42 2.18
CA VAL A 39 7.30 5.70 2.21
C VAL A 39 6.63 4.86 1.15
N VAL A 40 5.55 4.18 1.50
CA VAL A 40 4.78 3.36 0.57
C VAL A 40 3.36 3.91 0.48
N LEU A 41 2.90 4.14 -0.75
CA LEU A 41 1.50 4.45 -1.04
C LEU A 41 0.74 3.13 -1.16
N VAL A 42 -0.35 3.00 -0.43
CA VAL A 42 -1.09 1.74 -0.30
C VAL A 42 -2.53 1.93 -0.76
N PRO A 43 -2.98 1.19 -1.78
CA PRO A 43 -4.38 1.24 -2.19
C PRO A 43 -5.27 0.48 -1.20
N PHE A 44 -6.56 0.80 -1.20
CA PHE A 44 -7.52 0.10 -0.34
C PHE A 44 -8.90 0.03 -1.02
N LEU A 45 -9.69 -0.95 -0.59
CA LEU A 45 -11.13 -1.04 -0.90
C LEU A 45 -11.97 -0.30 0.14
N ALA A 46 -11.48 -0.24 1.38
CA ALA A 46 -12.08 0.52 2.47
C ALA A 46 -11.00 0.82 3.51
N PHE A 47 -11.24 1.82 4.33
CA PHE A 47 -10.34 2.19 5.41
C PHE A 47 -11.13 2.76 6.59
N ASP A 48 -10.48 2.84 7.76
CA ASP A 48 -11.01 3.57 8.90
C ASP A 48 -9.97 4.53 9.48
N ARG A 49 -10.38 5.34 10.44
CA ARG A 49 -9.52 6.37 11.01
C ARG A 49 -8.43 5.84 11.93
N ALA A 50 -8.51 4.56 12.32
CA ALA A 50 -7.44 3.89 13.05
C ALA A 50 -6.31 3.39 12.14
N GLY A 51 -6.47 3.53 10.83
CA GLY A 51 -5.46 3.09 9.86
C GLY A 51 -5.66 1.66 9.41
N ARG A 52 -6.77 1.02 9.75
CA ARG A 52 -7.09 -0.31 9.24
C ARG A 52 -7.61 -0.20 7.82
N ARG A 53 -7.26 -1.15 6.98
CA ARG A 53 -7.68 -1.16 5.59
C ARG A 53 -8.17 -2.53 5.15
N LEU A 54 -9.13 -2.52 4.23
CA LEU A 54 -9.55 -3.69 3.49
C LEU A 54 -8.80 -3.68 2.16
N GLY A 55 -7.99 -4.71 1.93
CA GLY A 55 -7.21 -4.83 0.70
C GLY A 55 -7.91 -5.67 -0.35
N TYR A 56 -7.21 -5.91 -1.45
CA TYR A 56 -7.74 -6.60 -2.63
C TYR A 56 -7.66 -8.13 -2.53
N GLY A 57 -7.27 -8.68 -1.37
CA GLY A 57 -7.30 -10.12 -1.09
C GLY A 57 -6.00 -10.87 -1.36
N GLY A 58 -5.04 -10.28 -2.05
CA GLY A 58 -3.76 -10.93 -2.36
C GLY A 58 -2.74 -10.91 -1.23
N GLY A 59 -2.91 -10.05 -0.23
CA GLY A 59 -1.98 -9.90 0.88
C GLY A 59 -0.62 -9.33 0.50
N TYR A 60 -0.46 -8.79 -0.69
CA TYR A 60 0.82 -8.29 -1.18
C TYR A 60 1.40 -7.18 -0.30
N TYR A 61 0.58 -6.20 0.06
CA TYR A 61 1.03 -5.07 0.88
C TYR A 61 1.32 -5.48 2.32
N ASP A 62 0.50 -6.35 2.91
CA ASP A 62 0.74 -6.81 4.28
C ASP A 62 2.06 -7.58 4.38
N ARG A 63 2.34 -8.47 3.43
CA ARG A 63 3.62 -9.20 3.38
C ARG A 63 4.80 -8.28 3.12
N THR A 64 4.62 -7.32 2.22
CA THR A 64 5.67 -6.35 1.88
C THR A 64 6.00 -5.47 3.08
N LEU A 65 4.99 -4.91 3.74
CA LEU A 65 5.18 -4.00 4.87
C LEU A 65 5.77 -4.72 6.09
N ALA A 66 5.47 -6.02 6.27
CA ALA A 66 6.09 -6.81 7.34
C ALA A 66 7.61 -6.94 7.17
N ARG A 67 8.12 -6.78 5.95
CA ARG A 67 9.56 -6.85 5.63
C ARG A 67 10.24 -5.48 5.59
N LEU A 68 9.51 -4.41 5.83
CA LEU A 68 10.00 -3.03 5.78
C LEU A 68 9.71 -2.32 7.10
N PRO A 69 10.32 -2.77 8.22
CA PRO A 69 10.10 -2.13 9.52
C PRO A 69 10.53 -0.67 9.46
N GLY A 70 9.72 0.21 10.04
CA GLY A 70 9.99 1.65 10.03
C GLY A 70 9.55 2.38 8.78
N VAL A 71 9.07 1.70 7.74
CA VAL A 71 8.51 2.35 6.56
C VAL A 71 7.21 3.08 6.94
N ARG A 72 7.01 4.27 6.37
CA ARG A 72 5.77 5.01 6.53
C ARG A 72 4.78 4.62 5.45
N THR A 73 3.50 4.55 5.81
CA THR A 73 2.44 4.13 4.89
C THR A 73 1.40 5.22 4.75
N ILE A 74 1.03 5.52 3.52
CA ILE A 74 -0.04 6.46 3.20
C ILE A 74 -1.05 5.71 2.34
N GLY A 75 -2.25 5.50 2.88
CA GLY A 75 -3.34 4.95 2.10
C GLY A 75 -3.84 5.97 1.09
N CYS A 76 -4.14 5.53 -0.12
CA CYS A 76 -4.64 6.39 -1.19
C CYS A 76 -5.95 5.85 -1.73
N GLY A 77 -6.97 6.70 -1.76
CA GLY A 77 -8.30 6.35 -2.26
C GLY A 77 -9.30 7.45 -2.02
N PHE A 78 -10.56 7.16 -2.30
CA PHE A 78 -11.64 8.13 -2.14
C PHE A 78 -12.20 8.12 -0.71
N SER A 79 -12.59 9.30 -0.23
CA SER A 79 -13.17 9.46 1.11
C SER A 79 -14.45 8.64 1.31
N ALA A 80 -15.20 8.37 0.23
CA ALA A 80 -16.42 7.56 0.28
C ALA A 80 -16.15 6.10 0.72
N LEU A 81 -14.89 5.66 0.71
CA LEU A 81 -14.50 4.31 1.15
C LEU A 81 -14.20 4.24 2.64
N GLU A 82 -14.37 5.33 3.38
CA GLU A 82 -14.21 5.31 4.83
C GLU A 82 -15.36 4.58 5.51
N LEU A 83 -15.01 3.66 6.42
CA LEU A 83 -15.95 2.96 7.29
C LEU A 83 -15.67 3.34 8.75
N ASP A 84 -16.66 3.17 9.62
CA ASP A 84 -16.47 3.41 11.05
C ASP A 84 -15.41 2.46 11.63
N GLU A 85 -15.46 1.20 11.21
CA GLU A 85 -14.49 0.19 11.62
C GLU A 85 -14.30 -0.84 10.51
N VAL A 86 -13.05 -1.07 10.13
CA VAL A 86 -12.67 -2.09 9.18
C VAL A 86 -12.21 -3.32 9.96
N PRO A 87 -12.76 -4.52 9.68
CA PRO A 87 -12.24 -5.75 10.27
C PRO A 87 -10.78 -5.95 9.84
N ALA A 88 -9.90 -6.19 10.81
CA ALA A 88 -8.49 -6.43 10.52
C ALA A 88 -7.98 -7.53 11.45
N GLY A 89 -7.10 -8.37 10.91
CA GLY A 89 -6.40 -9.39 11.67
C GLY A 89 -5.13 -8.85 12.33
N PRO A 90 -4.53 -9.63 13.24
CA PRO A 90 -3.35 -9.18 13.98
C PRO A 90 -2.10 -8.99 13.10
N TYR A 91 -2.08 -9.58 11.91
CA TYR A 91 -0.96 -9.49 10.98
C TYR A 91 -1.20 -8.49 9.85
N ASP A 92 -2.35 -7.83 9.82
CA ASP A 92 -2.65 -6.82 8.82
C ASP A 92 -1.92 -5.53 9.16
N ALA A 93 -1.21 -4.99 8.17
CA ALA A 93 -0.49 -3.74 8.34
C ALA A 93 -1.47 -2.56 8.45
N THR A 94 -1.16 -1.62 9.33
CA THR A 94 -1.94 -0.40 9.50
C THR A 94 -1.32 0.76 8.74
N LEU A 95 -2.16 1.74 8.38
CA LEU A 95 -1.74 2.96 7.69
C LEU A 95 -1.35 4.04 8.69
N ASP A 96 -0.32 4.81 8.38
CA ASP A 96 0.07 5.99 9.16
C ASP A 96 -0.82 7.19 8.83
N ALA A 97 -1.21 7.33 7.57
CA ALA A 97 -2.04 8.42 7.08
C ALA A 97 -2.90 7.93 5.90
N VAL A 98 -3.92 8.69 5.56
CA VAL A 98 -4.75 8.46 4.37
C VAL A 98 -4.85 9.74 3.57
N ALA A 99 -4.57 9.64 2.28
CA ALA A 99 -4.75 10.71 1.31
C ALA A 99 -6.00 10.41 0.48
N THR A 100 -6.92 11.37 0.46
CA THR A 100 -8.15 11.31 -0.34
C THR A 100 -8.29 12.60 -1.14
N GLU A 101 -9.39 12.71 -1.91
CA GLU A 101 -9.70 13.96 -2.61
C GLU A 101 -9.94 15.14 -1.65
N LEU A 102 -10.16 14.88 -0.36
CA LEU A 102 -10.37 15.92 0.66
C LEU A 102 -9.08 16.35 1.36
N GLY A 103 -7.97 15.68 1.12
CA GLY A 103 -6.68 15.99 1.74
C GLY A 103 -6.07 14.80 2.46
N VAL A 104 -5.07 15.06 3.27
CA VAL A 104 -4.34 14.03 4.04
C VAL A 104 -4.74 14.10 5.50
N THR A 105 -5.06 12.94 6.06
CA THR A 105 -5.44 12.79 7.47
C THR A 105 -4.52 11.78 8.13
N LEU A 106 -3.95 12.14 9.28
CA LEU A 106 -3.18 11.20 10.09
C LEU A 106 -4.13 10.20 10.76
N CYS A 107 -3.74 8.94 10.75
CA CYS A 107 -4.55 7.90 11.35
C CYS A 107 -4.36 7.88 12.87
N ARG A 108 -5.47 7.63 13.59
CA ARG A 108 -5.43 7.41 15.03
C ARG A 108 -4.98 5.99 15.29
N ARG A 109 -3.87 5.83 15.99
CA ARG A 109 -3.43 4.51 16.42
C ARG A 109 -3.95 4.23 17.81
N GLN A 110 -4.50 3.04 17.98
CA GLN A 110 -4.78 2.53 19.31
C GLN A 110 -3.46 2.11 19.96
N ALA A 111 -3.25 2.58 21.17
CA ALA A 111 -2.08 2.22 21.94
C ALA A 111 -2.12 0.74 22.35
#